data_93091f858cc444b0cc66291504e2ca94
#
_entry.id   93091f858cc444b0cc66291504e2ca94
#
_cell.length_a   1.000
_cell.length_b   1.000
_cell.length_c   1.000
_cell.angle_alpha   90.00
_cell.angle_beta   90.00
_cell.angle_gamma   90.00
#
_symmetry.space_group_name_H-M   'P 1'
#
loop_
_entity.id
_entity.type
_entity.pdbx_description
1 polymer ?
#
loop_
_entity_poly.entity_id
_entity_poly.type
_entity_poly.pdbx_seq_one_letter_code
_entity_poly.pdbx_strand_id
1 'polypeptide(L)'
;NVYEIINSNFVTIFGWMEDLLNKEPIQRVVKVLNNFDDSLKVEILNSSARTAKDAATSLNCEVGAIVKSLLLRTESNFILCLVSGDKRCSLNKVKKLLNMKDVSMADAEQVKSQTGFSIGGVSPVAHLNRTEILIDSSLSRYENVYAAAGHPNSIFKIAYKQLIELTKGKEEEIV
;
A
#
# COMPACT_ATOMS: atom_id res chain seq x y z
N ASN A 1 -21.00 -15.74 31.43
CA ASN A 1 -21.86 -14.60 31.19
C ASN A 1 -21.50 -13.96 29.82
N VAL A 2 -22.51 -13.83 28.95
CA VAL A 2 -22.31 -13.33 27.56
C VAL A 2 -21.66 -11.93 27.56
N TYR A 3 -21.96 -11.10 28.52
CA TYR A 3 -21.38 -9.76 28.67
C TYR A 3 -19.88 -9.79 29.01
N GLU A 4 -19.40 -10.76 29.75
CA GLU A 4 -17.97 -10.91 30.07
C GLU A 4 -17.18 -11.42 28.87
N ILE A 5 -17.77 -12.29 28.07
CA ILE A 5 -17.14 -12.80 26.83
C ILE A 5 -17.04 -11.69 25.77
N ILE A 6 -18.07 -10.86 25.66
CA ILE A 6 -18.06 -9.71 24.73
C ILE A 6 -17.01 -8.69 25.17
N ASN A 7 -16.94 -8.35 26.45
CA ASN A 7 -15.96 -7.41 26.98
C ASN A 7 -14.51 -7.93 26.88
N SER A 8 -14.27 -9.20 27.15
CA SER A 8 -12.92 -9.78 27.03
C SER A 8 -12.44 -9.82 25.57
N ASN A 9 -13.31 -10.17 24.64
CA ASN A 9 -12.98 -10.15 23.21
C ASN A 9 -12.75 -8.72 22.69
N PHE A 10 -13.52 -7.75 23.18
CA PHE A 10 -13.37 -6.34 22.80
C PHE A 10 -12.04 -5.77 23.28
N VAL A 11 -11.68 -6.00 24.53
CA VAL A 11 -10.39 -5.59 25.12
C VAL A 11 -9.22 -6.25 24.38
N THR A 12 -9.35 -7.53 24.00
CA THR A 12 -8.30 -8.26 23.27
C THR A 12 -8.12 -7.74 21.84
N ILE A 13 -9.21 -7.40 21.15
CA ILE A 13 -9.17 -6.84 19.78
C ILE A 13 -8.55 -5.44 19.80
N PHE A 14 -8.92 -4.57 20.72
CA PHE A 14 -8.32 -3.24 20.85
C PHE A 14 -6.83 -3.31 21.19
N GLY A 15 -6.42 -4.19 22.11
CA GLY A 15 -5.02 -4.40 22.44
C GLY A 15 -4.20 -4.86 21.25
N TRP A 16 -4.73 -5.80 20.45
CA TRP A 16 -4.07 -6.25 19.23
C TRP A 16 -3.90 -5.12 18.18
N MET A 17 -4.93 -4.28 18.00
CA MET A 17 -4.88 -3.14 17.07
C MET A 17 -3.85 -2.09 17.50
N GLU A 18 -3.78 -1.77 18.80
CA GLU A 18 -2.76 -0.87 19.35
C GLU A 18 -1.35 -1.44 19.19
N ASP A 19 -1.15 -2.72 19.48
CA ASP A 19 0.13 -3.41 19.31
C ASP A 19 0.57 -3.37 17.86
N LEU A 20 -0.35 -3.54 16.92
CA LEU A 20 -0.05 -3.49 15.50
C LEU A 20 0.33 -2.08 15.06
N LEU A 21 -0.42 -1.05 15.48
CA LEU A 21 -0.11 0.36 15.19
C LEU A 21 1.28 0.77 15.70
N ASN A 22 1.74 0.22 16.81
CA ASN A 22 3.03 0.53 17.41
C ASN A 22 4.22 -0.16 16.73
N LYS A 23 3.98 -1.04 15.75
CA LYS A 23 5.07 -1.69 15.01
C LYS A 23 5.84 -0.70 14.16
N GLU A 24 7.16 -0.88 14.11
CA GLU A 24 8.10 0.03 13.43
C GLU A 24 7.72 0.31 11.97
N PRO A 25 7.39 -0.69 11.12
CA PRO A 25 7.02 -0.42 9.74
C PRO A 25 5.82 0.50 9.60
N ILE A 26 4.80 0.35 10.45
CA ILE A 26 3.61 1.20 10.45
C ILE A 26 3.95 2.60 10.97
N GLN A 27 4.73 2.71 12.05
CA GLN A 27 5.12 4.00 12.61
C GLN A 27 5.95 4.83 11.63
N ARG A 28 6.73 4.19 10.79
CA ARG A 28 7.47 4.84 9.70
C ARG A 28 6.53 5.50 8.69
N VAL A 29 5.45 4.81 8.33
CA VAL A 29 4.38 5.35 7.46
C VAL A 29 3.64 6.49 8.15
N VAL A 30 3.21 6.30 9.39
CA VAL A 30 2.52 7.32 10.19
C VAL A 30 3.29 8.63 10.21
N LYS A 31 4.60 8.55 10.43
CA LYS A 31 5.48 9.72 10.45
C LYS A 31 5.50 10.48 9.12
N VAL A 32 5.62 9.75 8.01
CA VAL A 32 5.62 10.35 6.67
C VAL A 32 4.26 10.99 6.36
N LEU A 33 3.16 10.32 6.69
CA LEU A 33 1.82 10.85 6.48
C LEU A 33 1.59 12.12 7.30
N ASN A 34 1.92 12.10 8.58
CA ASN A 34 1.74 13.26 9.47
C ASN A 34 2.55 14.49 9.03
N ASN A 35 3.75 14.27 8.48
CA ASN A 35 4.58 15.35 7.95
C ASN A 35 4.00 15.98 6.67
N PHE A 36 3.26 15.20 5.90
CA PHE A 36 2.62 15.66 4.66
C PHE A 36 1.26 16.32 4.95
N ASP A 37 0.39 15.64 5.68
CA ASP A 37 -0.93 16.09 6.08
C ASP A 37 -1.35 15.32 7.34
N ASP A 38 -1.48 16.03 8.46
CA ASP A 38 -1.79 15.42 9.77
C ASP A 38 -3.22 14.87 9.87
N SER A 39 -4.07 15.16 8.89
CA SER A 39 -5.40 14.55 8.78
C SER A 39 -5.37 13.12 8.23
N LEU A 40 -4.29 12.71 7.57
CA LEU A 40 -4.11 11.34 7.07
C LEU A 40 -3.84 10.39 8.24
N LYS A 41 -4.68 9.36 8.36
CA LYS A 41 -4.61 8.39 9.47
C LYS A 41 -4.43 6.98 8.95
N VAL A 42 -3.59 6.22 9.64
CA VAL A 42 -3.50 4.78 9.45
C VAL A 42 -4.62 4.10 10.22
N GLU A 43 -5.36 3.23 9.56
CA GLU A 43 -6.42 2.41 10.13
C GLU A 43 -6.00 0.95 10.14
N ILE A 44 -6.35 0.23 11.19
CA ILE A 44 -6.16 -1.21 11.29
C ILE A 44 -7.47 -1.91 10.97
N LEU A 45 -7.43 -2.81 10.00
CA LEU A 45 -8.58 -3.62 9.60
C LEU A 45 -8.71 -4.86 10.50
N ASN A 46 -9.93 -5.14 10.96
CA ASN A 46 -10.24 -6.28 11.82
C ASN A 46 -10.08 -7.63 11.13
N SER A 47 -10.19 -7.66 9.80
CA SER A 47 -10.07 -8.86 8.98
C SER A 47 -8.80 -8.81 8.15
N SER A 48 -8.29 -10.00 7.80
CA SER A 48 -7.16 -10.12 6.90
C SER A 48 -7.49 -9.51 5.53
N ALA A 49 -6.78 -8.45 5.16
CA ALA A 49 -6.86 -7.82 3.83
C ALA A 49 -5.73 -8.36 2.93
N ARG A 50 -5.65 -9.68 2.78
CA ARG A 50 -4.60 -10.33 1.98
C ARG A 50 -4.68 -10.04 0.49
N THR A 51 -5.89 -9.77 0.01
CA THR A 51 -6.14 -9.43 -1.39
C THR A 51 -6.80 -8.05 -1.48
N ALA A 52 -6.71 -7.42 -2.65
CA ALA A 52 -7.41 -6.17 -2.91
C ALA A 52 -8.94 -6.32 -2.71
N LYS A 53 -9.50 -7.48 -3.06
CA LYS A 53 -10.92 -7.79 -2.85
C LYS A 53 -11.29 -7.86 -1.37
N ASP A 54 -10.46 -8.50 -0.54
CA ASP A 54 -10.69 -8.58 0.91
C ASP A 54 -10.64 -7.19 1.54
N ALA A 55 -9.65 -6.38 1.16
CA ALA A 55 -9.53 -5.00 1.62
C ALA A 55 -10.76 -4.16 1.22
N ALA A 56 -11.20 -4.26 -0.02
CA ALA A 56 -12.37 -3.54 -0.52
C ALA A 56 -13.64 -3.92 0.22
N THR A 57 -13.82 -5.20 0.52
CA THR A 57 -14.95 -5.70 1.32
C THR A 57 -14.92 -5.10 2.73
N SER A 58 -13.77 -5.13 3.40
CA SER A 58 -13.60 -4.57 4.76
C SER A 58 -13.83 -3.06 4.81
N LEU A 59 -13.44 -2.34 3.77
CA LEU A 59 -13.56 -0.88 3.67
C LEU A 59 -14.89 -0.42 3.05
N ASN A 60 -15.70 -1.35 2.56
CA ASN A 60 -16.92 -1.06 1.81
C ASN A 60 -16.68 -0.08 0.65
N CYS A 61 -15.65 -0.36 -0.14
CA CYS A 61 -15.29 0.42 -1.32
C CYS A 61 -15.15 -0.49 -2.55
N GLU A 62 -15.00 0.12 -3.73
CA GLU A 62 -14.74 -0.62 -4.95
C GLU A 62 -13.32 -1.20 -4.96
N VAL A 63 -13.13 -2.39 -5.51
CA VAL A 63 -11.83 -3.07 -5.61
C VAL A 63 -10.80 -2.21 -6.35
N GLY A 64 -11.25 -1.48 -7.37
CA GLY A 64 -10.39 -0.57 -8.13
C GLY A 64 -9.81 0.59 -7.32
N ALA A 65 -10.46 0.98 -6.21
CA ALA A 65 -9.96 2.02 -5.31
C ALA A 65 -8.82 1.54 -4.37
N ILE A 66 -8.57 0.24 -4.32
CA ILE A 66 -7.44 -0.33 -3.59
C ILE A 66 -6.17 -0.17 -4.42
N VAL A 67 -5.15 0.40 -3.82
CA VAL A 67 -3.83 0.56 -4.44
C VAL A 67 -2.99 -0.69 -4.16
N LYS A 68 -2.59 -1.40 -5.21
CA LYS A 68 -1.58 -2.46 -5.13
C LYS A 68 -0.20 -1.84 -5.36
N SER A 69 0.70 -2.01 -4.40
CA SER A 69 2.08 -1.56 -4.50
C SER A 69 2.96 -2.73 -4.94
N LEU A 70 3.42 -2.70 -6.17
CA LEU A 70 4.19 -3.77 -6.80
C LEU A 70 5.63 -3.31 -7.03
N LEU A 71 6.58 -3.91 -6.33
CA LEU A 71 7.99 -3.64 -6.58
C LEU A 71 8.48 -4.45 -7.76
N LEU A 72 9.03 -3.77 -8.74
CA LEU A 72 9.66 -4.37 -9.91
C LEU A 72 11.17 -4.22 -9.81
N ARG A 73 11.89 -5.30 -10.13
CA ARG A 73 13.33 -5.28 -10.39
C ARG A 73 13.56 -4.87 -11.83
N THR A 74 14.42 -3.91 -12.04
CA THR A 74 14.87 -3.47 -13.38
C THR A 74 16.32 -3.91 -13.63
N GLU A 75 16.91 -3.51 -14.74
CA GLU A 75 18.30 -3.84 -15.07
C GLU A 75 19.31 -3.37 -14.03
N SER A 76 19.05 -2.23 -13.38
CA SER A 76 20.00 -1.62 -12.45
C SER A 76 19.42 -1.25 -11.09
N ASN A 77 18.10 -1.22 -10.96
CA ASN A 77 17.41 -0.68 -9.78
C ASN A 77 16.07 -1.37 -9.53
N PHE A 78 15.29 -0.73 -8.65
CA PHE A 78 13.90 -1.08 -8.38
C PHE A 78 13.00 0.09 -8.71
N ILE A 79 11.77 -0.22 -9.10
CA ILE A 79 10.69 0.75 -9.30
C ILE A 79 9.43 0.22 -8.64
N LEU A 80 8.68 1.10 -7.98
CA LEU A 80 7.40 0.75 -7.40
C LEU A 80 6.28 1.18 -8.34
N CYS A 81 5.43 0.23 -8.70
CA CYS A 81 4.23 0.49 -9.49
C CYS A 81 2.99 0.46 -8.59
N LEU A 82 2.26 1.56 -8.55
CA LEU A 82 0.98 1.66 -7.87
C LEU A 82 -0.13 1.41 -8.88
N VAL A 83 -0.86 0.32 -8.70
CA VAL A 83 -1.83 -0.19 -9.66
C VAL A 83 -3.18 -0.39 -8.98
N SER A 84 -4.25 -0.08 -9.69
CA SER A 84 -5.62 -0.30 -9.22
C SER A 84 -5.89 -1.78 -8.91
N GLY A 85 -6.64 -2.04 -7.84
CA GLY A 85 -6.92 -3.40 -7.35
C GLY A 85 -7.64 -4.31 -8.34
N ASP A 86 -8.37 -3.73 -9.31
CA ASP A 86 -9.10 -4.44 -10.37
C ASP A 86 -8.29 -4.59 -11.67
N LYS A 87 -7.02 -4.16 -11.69
CA LYS A 87 -6.14 -4.17 -12.86
C LYS A 87 -4.88 -4.99 -12.60
N ARG A 88 -4.18 -5.34 -13.65
CA ARG A 88 -2.87 -5.99 -13.62
C ARG A 88 -1.81 -5.09 -14.23
N CYS A 89 -0.67 -4.98 -13.58
CA CYS A 89 0.49 -4.30 -14.12
C CYS A 89 1.00 -5.02 -15.37
N SER A 90 1.14 -4.28 -16.47
CA SER A 90 1.74 -4.78 -17.70
C SER A 90 3.26 -4.57 -17.68
N LEU A 91 4.01 -5.65 -17.46
CA LEU A 91 5.47 -5.59 -17.49
C LEU A 91 5.97 -5.11 -18.86
N ASN A 92 5.27 -5.44 -19.97
CA ASN A 92 5.65 -4.99 -21.30
C ASN A 92 5.49 -3.46 -21.47
N LYS A 93 4.42 -2.88 -20.92
CA LYS A 93 4.26 -1.42 -20.92
C LYS A 93 5.33 -0.75 -20.08
N VAL A 94 5.65 -1.29 -18.90
CA VAL A 94 6.73 -0.76 -18.06
C VAL A 94 8.08 -0.85 -18.76
N LYS A 95 8.42 -1.99 -19.36
CA LYS A 95 9.64 -2.16 -20.16
C LYS A 95 9.76 -1.10 -21.26
N LYS A 96 8.68 -0.88 -22.00
CA LYS A 96 8.63 0.10 -23.06
C LYS A 96 8.80 1.53 -22.53
N LEU A 97 8.10 1.86 -21.44
CA LEU A 97 8.17 3.17 -20.80
C LEU A 97 9.59 3.50 -20.31
N LEU A 98 10.25 2.52 -19.67
CA LEU A 98 11.60 2.67 -19.14
C LEU A 98 12.70 2.47 -20.19
N ASN A 99 12.34 2.03 -21.41
CA ASN A 99 13.29 1.61 -22.45
C ASN A 99 14.27 0.53 -21.93
N MET A 100 13.73 -0.45 -21.20
CA MET A 100 14.49 -1.55 -20.60
C MET A 100 13.93 -2.90 -21.07
N LYS A 101 14.81 -3.88 -21.23
CA LYS A 101 14.42 -5.24 -21.66
C LYS A 101 14.15 -6.16 -20.48
N ASP A 102 14.91 -6.01 -19.40
CA ASP A 102 14.81 -6.86 -18.22
C ASP A 102 14.07 -6.12 -17.09
N VAL A 103 12.80 -6.40 -16.94
CA VAL A 103 11.94 -5.94 -15.84
C VAL A 103 11.09 -7.11 -15.40
N SER A 104 11.11 -7.41 -14.11
CA SER A 104 10.36 -8.51 -13.51
C SER A 104 9.87 -8.15 -12.11
N MET A 105 8.94 -8.95 -11.58
CA MET A 105 8.55 -8.81 -10.17
C MET A 105 9.75 -9.06 -9.26
N ALA A 106 9.96 -8.18 -8.29
CA ALA A 106 10.92 -8.42 -7.21
C ALA A 106 10.44 -9.59 -6.34
N ASP A 107 11.37 -10.37 -5.82
CA ASP A 107 11.07 -11.43 -4.86
C ASP A 107 10.85 -10.85 -3.43
N ALA A 108 10.43 -11.71 -2.50
CA ALA A 108 10.09 -11.28 -1.13
C ALA A 108 11.29 -10.69 -0.38
N GLU A 109 12.50 -11.20 -0.60
CA GLU A 109 13.73 -10.70 0.01
C GLU A 109 14.08 -9.32 -0.55
N GLN A 110 13.99 -9.14 -1.84
CA GLN A 110 14.22 -7.86 -2.51
C GLN A 110 13.21 -6.80 -2.06
N VAL A 111 11.92 -7.17 -1.97
CA VAL A 111 10.88 -6.28 -1.45
C VAL A 111 11.21 -5.82 -0.03
N LYS A 112 11.56 -6.75 0.86
CA LYS A 112 11.90 -6.45 2.25
C LYS A 112 13.15 -5.58 2.36
N SER A 113 14.19 -5.90 1.61
CA SER A 113 15.46 -5.17 1.59
C SER A 113 15.30 -3.74 1.05
N GLN A 114 14.57 -3.58 -0.04
CA GLN A 114 14.39 -2.27 -0.68
C GLN A 114 13.43 -1.38 0.09
N THR A 115 12.29 -1.91 0.52
CA THR A 115 11.20 -1.12 1.08
C THR A 115 11.13 -1.14 2.60
N GLY A 116 11.63 -2.18 3.24
CA GLY A 116 11.45 -2.45 4.67
C GLY A 116 10.10 -3.06 5.01
N PHE A 117 9.26 -3.32 4.02
CA PHE A 117 7.95 -3.94 4.17
C PHE A 117 7.93 -5.37 3.63
N SER A 118 7.03 -6.19 4.14
CA SER A 118 6.75 -7.51 3.55
C SER A 118 5.68 -7.39 2.46
N ILE A 119 5.70 -8.32 1.52
CA ILE A 119 4.66 -8.43 0.47
C ILE A 119 3.27 -8.43 1.12
N GLY A 120 2.34 -7.68 0.54
CA GLY A 120 1.00 -7.45 1.06
C GLY A 120 0.87 -6.23 1.97
N GLY A 121 1.97 -5.78 2.59
CA GLY A 121 2.01 -4.59 3.45
C GLY A 121 2.85 -3.43 2.89
N VAL A 122 3.26 -3.49 1.63
CA VAL A 122 4.10 -2.46 1.01
C VAL A 122 3.35 -1.16 0.89
N SER A 123 3.78 -0.16 1.65
CA SER A 123 3.27 1.20 1.54
C SER A 123 3.83 1.91 0.31
N PRO A 124 3.07 2.86 -0.28
CA PRO A 124 3.61 3.75 -1.32
C PRO A 124 4.75 4.67 -0.86
N VAL A 125 4.91 4.83 0.44
CA VAL A 125 5.88 5.75 1.06
C VAL A 125 6.67 5.09 2.20
N ALA A 126 7.64 5.80 2.74
CA ALA A 126 8.45 5.38 3.89
C ALA A 126 9.34 4.14 3.59
N HIS A 127 9.82 4.02 2.38
CA HIS A 127 10.75 2.96 2.00
C HIS A 127 12.12 3.18 2.65
N LEU A 128 12.83 2.09 2.96
CA LEU A 128 14.19 2.15 3.49
C LEU A 128 15.17 2.75 2.50
N ASN A 129 15.02 2.41 1.23
CA ASN A 129 15.83 2.94 0.15
C ASN A 129 14.94 3.74 -0.81
N ARG A 130 15.48 4.82 -1.35
CA ARG A 130 14.76 5.65 -2.32
C ARG A 130 14.31 4.78 -3.51
N THR A 131 13.03 4.85 -3.83
CA THR A 131 12.42 4.08 -4.91
C THR A 131 11.65 5.03 -5.81
N GLU A 132 11.88 4.95 -7.11
CA GLU A 132 11.04 5.65 -8.08
C GLU A 132 9.65 5.03 -8.13
N ILE A 133 8.63 5.85 -8.36
CA ILE A 133 7.23 5.43 -8.28
C ILE A 133 6.52 5.77 -9.59
N LEU A 134 5.91 4.76 -10.19
CA LEU A 134 4.92 4.91 -11.25
C LEU A 134 3.52 4.71 -10.68
N ILE A 135 2.60 5.57 -11.05
CA ILE A 135 1.20 5.49 -10.64
C ILE A 135 0.34 5.26 -11.87
N ASP A 136 -0.39 4.15 -11.88
CA ASP A 136 -1.26 3.88 -13.00
C ASP A 136 -2.43 4.86 -13.06
N SER A 137 -2.65 5.44 -14.23
CA SER A 137 -3.68 6.46 -14.46
C SER A 137 -5.10 5.96 -14.21
N SER A 138 -5.36 4.65 -14.21
CA SER A 138 -6.68 4.10 -13.91
C SER A 138 -7.13 4.36 -12.46
N LEU A 139 -6.20 4.63 -11.53
CA LEU A 139 -6.52 5.07 -10.17
C LEU A 139 -7.23 6.42 -10.12
N SER A 140 -7.10 7.25 -11.15
CA SER A 140 -7.79 8.55 -11.26
C SER A 140 -9.32 8.43 -11.40
N ARG A 141 -9.84 7.23 -11.64
CA ARG A 141 -11.29 6.96 -11.62
C ARG A 141 -11.93 7.22 -10.25
N TYR A 142 -11.12 7.26 -9.20
CA TYR A 142 -11.58 7.42 -7.82
C TYR A 142 -11.04 8.70 -7.23
N GLU A 143 -11.89 9.44 -6.54
CA GLU A 143 -11.48 10.62 -5.78
C GLU A 143 -10.56 10.23 -4.62
N ASN A 144 -10.90 9.15 -3.92
CA ASN A 144 -10.12 8.58 -2.82
C ASN A 144 -9.71 7.15 -3.13
N VAL A 145 -8.49 6.83 -2.74
CA VAL A 145 -7.90 5.49 -2.86
C VAL A 145 -7.35 5.03 -1.50
N TYR A 146 -7.11 3.74 -1.38
CA TYR A 146 -6.70 3.10 -0.13
C TYR A 146 -5.42 2.31 -0.36
N ALA A 147 -4.39 2.60 0.42
CA ALA A 147 -3.08 1.98 0.29
C ALA A 147 -2.63 1.31 1.59
N ALA A 148 -1.81 0.27 1.47
CA ALA A 148 -1.21 -0.39 2.62
C ALA A 148 -0.26 0.56 3.38
N ALA A 149 -0.22 0.42 4.69
CA ALA A 149 0.53 1.27 5.60
C ALA A 149 1.62 0.51 6.38
N GLY A 150 2.24 -0.49 5.77
CA GLY A 150 3.35 -1.24 6.36
C GLY A 150 2.99 -2.62 6.91
N HIS A 151 1.73 -3.01 6.86
CA HIS A 151 1.23 -4.32 7.25
C HIS A 151 -0.02 -4.66 6.44
N PRO A 152 -0.31 -5.95 6.13
CA PRO A 152 -1.51 -6.32 5.37
C PRO A 152 -2.83 -5.87 6.00
N ASN A 153 -2.87 -5.70 7.31
CA ASN A 153 -4.05 -5.22 8.04
C ASN A 153 -4.07 -3.71 8.27
N SER A 154 -3.07 -2.97 7.80
CA SER A 154 -3.00 -1.53 7.97
C SER A 154 -3.18 -0.81 6.64
N ILE A 155 -4.03 0.20 6.62
CA ILE A 155 -4.31 1.01 5.44
C ILE A 155 -4.38 2.49 5.78
N PHE A 156 -4.26 3.33 4.77
CA PHE A 156 -4.67 4.72 4.84
C PHE A 156 -5.46 5.12 3.61
N LYS A 157 -6.43 6.00 3.82
CA LYS A 157 -7.23 6.62 2.77
C LYS A 157 -6.59 7.93 2.36
N ILE A 158 -6.48 8.18 1.08
CA ILE A 158 -5.90 9.40 0.53
C ILE A 158 -6.59 9.79 -0.77
N ALA A 159 -6.75 11.09 -1.02
CA ALA A 159 -7.19 11.56 -2.31
C ALA A 159 -6.15 11.21 -3.40
N TYR A 160 -6.63 10.80 -4.58
CA TYR A 160 -5.73 10.42 -5.67
C TYR A 160 -4.68 11.50 -5.99
N LYS A 161 -5.10 12.76 -6.05
CA LYS A 161 -4.19 13.90 -6.29
C LYS A 161 -3.14 14.04 -5.20
N GLN A 162 -3.53 13.85 -3.93
CA GLN A 162 -2.59 13.87 -2.81
C GLN A 162 -1.62 12.68 -2.85
N LEU A 163 -2.04 11.52 -3.34
CA LEU A 163 -1.14 10.37 -3.50
C LEU A 163 0.00 10.69 -4.47
N ILE A 164 -0.28 11.37 -5.57
CA ILE A 164 0.75 11.84 -6.51
C ILE A 164 1.71 12.82 -5.82
N GLU A 165 1.19 13.80 -5.11
CA GLU A 165 2.00 14.79 -4.38
C GLU A 165 2.86 14.14 -3.28
N LEU A 166 2.28 13.27 -2.47
CA LEU A 166 2.93 12.58 -1.36
C LEU A 166 4.09 11.69 -1.86
N THR A 167 3.85 10.92 -2.91
CA THR A 167 4.83 9.96 -3.45
C THR A 167 5.82 10.59 -4.42
N LYS A 168 5.49 11.75 -4.99
CA LYS A 168 6.16 12.34 -6.15
C LYS A 168 6.22 11.35 -7.33
N GLY A 169 5.25 10.47 -7.38
CA GLY A 169 5.14 9.45 -8.41
C GLY A 169 4.76 10.05 -9.77
N LYS A 170 5.17 9.36 -10.81
CA LYS A 170 4.84 9.71 -12.18
C LYS A 170 3.60 8.95 -12.64
N GLU A 171 2.56 9.69 -13.04
CA GLU A 171 1.36 9.10 -13.60
C GLU A 171 1.62 8.57 -15.00
N GLU A 172 1.31 7.32 -15.24
CA GLU A 172 1.53 6.62 -16.52
C GLU A 172 0.43 5.57 -16.74
N GLU A 173 0.32 5.08 -17.96
CA GLU A 173 -0.54 3.94 -18.30
C GLU A 173 0.30 2.66 -18.28
N ILE A 174 0.15 1.85 -17.24
CA ILE A 174 0.96 0.63 -17.01
C ILE A 174 0.11 -0.64 -16.81
N VAL A 175 -1.18 -0.59 -17.11
CA VAL A 175 -2.11 -1.74 -17.03
C VAL A 175 -2.62 -2.17 -18.40
#